data_d2e3c5f6d18a8b47b3b34d3dd3e76400
#
_entry.id   d2e3c5f6d18a8b47b3b34d3dd3e76400
#
_cell.length_a   1.000
_cell.length_b   1.000
_cell.length_c   1.000
_cell.angle_alpha   90.00
_cell.angle_beta   90.00
_cell.angle_gamma   90.00
#
_symmetry.space_group_name_H-M   'P 1'
#
loop_
_entity.id
_entity.type
_entity.pdbx_description
1 polymer ?
#
loop_
_entity_poly.entity_id
_entity_poly.type
_entity_poly.pdbx_seq_one_letter_code
_entity_poly.pdbx_strand_id
1 'polypeptide(L)'
;EFAFLADSFFKHKHMRDKVEITYVTPLSGAFTKPKATEALEHLLHEKGINIESDFAIEQVDNENKTIVDYGGREIPFDILVTVPTNKGDALIERSGMGDDLNYVPTNKATLQSKDYANVFVIGDASNIPASKAGSVAHFEAEILTENILLYVKGEPLKEEFDGHANCFIETGGGKALLIDFNYTHEPVEGSFPFAGIGPLRLLKESRMNHMGKLAFRWIYWNVLLKGTHIPFVSATMSESGKHYN
;
A
#
# COMPACT_ATOMS: atom_id res chain seq x y z
N GLU A 1 -7.54 1.15 6.25
CA GLU A 1 -8.35 2.28 5.82
C GLU A 1 -9.86 2.00 5.97
N PHE A 2 -10.37 0.88 5.44
CA PHE A 2 -11.81 0.57 5.48
C PHE A 2 -12.38 0.61 6.91
N ALA A 3 -11.73 0.02 7.90
CA ALA A 3 -12.19 0.01 9.29
C ALA A 3 -12.34 1.43 9.88
N PHE A 4 -11.42 2.33 9.57
CA PHE A 4 -11.52 3.74 9.98
C PHE A 4 -12.68 4.49 9.31
N LEU A 5 -12.92 4.20 8.03
CA LEU A 5 -14.05 4.81 7.31
C LEU A 5 -15.38 4.26 7.81
N ALA A 6 -15.46 2.96 8.14
CA ALA A 6 -16.64 2.35 8.76
C ALA A 6 -16.92 2.98 10.14
N ASP A 7 -15.91 3.14 10.99
CA ASP A 7 -16.04 3.84 12.28
C ASP A 7 -16.61 5.26 12.08
N SER A 8 -16.05 6.02 11.15
CA SER A 8 -16.51 7.38 10.86
C SER A 8 -17.95 7.40 10.31
N PHE A 9 -18.29 6.45 9.46
CA PHE A 9 -19.66 6.30 8.93
C PHE A 9 -20.67 6.04 10.03
N PHE A 10 -20.41 5.06 10.92
CA PHE A 10 -21.31 4.74 12.01
C PHE A 10 -21.40 5.86 13.06
N LYS A 11 -20.32 6.61 13.31
CA LYS A 11 -20.37 7.83 14.13
C LYS A 11 -21.28 8.88 13.52
N HIS A 12 -21.18 9.12 12.22
CA HIS A 12 -22.05 10.07 11.51
C HIS A 12 -23.53 9.65 11.53
N LYS A 13 -23.77 8.35 11.53
CA LYS A 13 -25.14 7.77 11.64
C LYS A 13 -25.65 7.66 13.07
N HIS A 14 -24.89 8.07 14.07
CA HIS A 14 -25.23 7.89 15.51
C HIS A 14 -25.52 6.42 15.87
N MET A 15 -24.75 5.51 15.30
CA MET A 15 -24.89 4.07 15.46
C MET A 15 -23.60 3.39 15.96
N ARG A 16 -22.54 4.15 16.22
CA ARG A 16 -21.22 3.56 16.54
C ARG A 16 -21.24 2.72 17.82
N ASP A 17 -22.05 3.09 18.77
CA ASP A 17 -22.28 2.37 20.03
C ASP A 17 -23.01 1.02 19.87
N LYS A 18 -23.60 0.77 18.69
CA LYS A 18 -24.33 -0.46 18.35
C LYS A 18 -23.51 -1.40 17.47
N VAL A 19 -22.30 -1.03 17.10
CA VAL A 19 -21.46 -1.76 16.16
C VAL A 19 -20.11 -2.03 16.77
N GLU A 20 -19.73 -3.29 16.85
CA GLU A 20 -18.37 -3.72 17.12
C GLU A 20 -17.62 -3.85 15.79
N ILE A 21 -16.42 -3.27 15.70
CA ILE A 21 -15.57 -3.35 14.52
C ILE A 21 -14.29 -4.08 14.92
N THR A 22 -14.01 -5.18 14.26
CA THR A 22 -12.77 -5.94 14.45
C THR A 22 -11.97 -5.96 13.14
N TYR A 23 -10.74 -5.50 13.18
CA TYR A 23 -9.77 -5.60 12.10
C TYR A 23 -8.97 -6.88 12.27
N VAL A 24 -9.11 -7.80 11.31
CA VAL A 24 -8.44 -9.10 11.33
C VAL A 24 -7.32 -9.10 10.29
N THR A 25 -6.13 -9.57 10.65
CA THR A 25 -4.97 -9.57 9.77
C THR A 25 -4.07 -10.79 10.00
N PRO A 26 -3.50 -11.39 8.93
CA PRO A 26 -2.49 -12.45 9.06
C PRO A 26 -1.12 -11.91 9.50
N LEU A 27 -0.94 -10.59 9.53
CA LEU A 27 0.27 -9.95 10.02
C LEU A 27 0.30 -9.94 11.56
N SER A 28 1.48 -9.77 12.13
CA SER A 28 1.65 -9.59 13.58
C SER A 28 1.19 -8.21 14.10
N GLY A 29 0.67 -7.37 13.24
CA GLY A 29 0.12 -6.06 13.57
C GLY A 29 -0.57 -5.38 12.39
N ALA A 30 -1.00 -4.14 12.54
CA ALA A 30 -1.85 -3.43 11.59
C ALA A 30 -1.19 -3.10 10.24
N PHE A 31 0.13 -3.26 10.12
CA PHE A 31 0.88 -3.00 8.88
C PHE A 31 2.16 -3.83 8.81
N THR A 32 2.81 -3.85 7.63
CA THR A 32 4.05 -4.60 7.39
C THR A 32 5.32 -3.91 7.89
N LYS A 33 5.26 -2.62 8.19
CA LYS A 33 6.38 -1.79 8.66
C LYS A 33 6.15 -1.42 10.12
N PRO A 34 7.07 -1.74 11.06
CA PRO A 34 6.87 -1.59 12.51
C PRO A 34 6.40 -0.20 12.95
N LYS A 35 7.04 0.88 12.49
CA LYS A 35 6.63 2.24 12.86
C LYS A 35 5.23 2.63 12.34
N ALA A 36 4.86 2.15 11.15
CA ALA A 36 3.50 2.36 10.66
C ALA A 36 2.49 1.48 11.41
N THR A 37 2.87 0.28 11.81
CA THR A 37 2.07 -0.59 12.68
C THR A 37 1.73 0.14 13.98
N GLU A 38 2.73 0.65 14.71
CA GLU A 38 2.54 1.38 15.97
C GLU A 38 1.57 2.56 15.79
N ALA A 39 1.78 3.38 14.76
CA ALA A 39 0.92 4.54 14.50
C ALA A 39 -0.53 4.15 14.16
N LEU A 40 -0.73 3.09 13.38
CA LEU A 40 -2.06 2.62 12.98
C LEU A 40 -2.79 1.91 14.12
N GLU A 41 -2.09 1.10 14.92
CA GLU A 41 -2.67 0.44 16.10
C GLU A 41 -3.11 1.44 17.14
N HIS A 42 -2.30 2.47 17.41
CA HIS A 42 -2.71 3.56 18.26
C HIS A 42 -4.04 4.20 17.81
N LEU A 43 -4.17 4.49 16.51
CA LEU A 43 -5.41 5.06 15.95
C LEU A 43 -6.59 4.07 15.98
N LEU A 44 -6.37 2.78 15.76
CA LEU A 44 -7.40 1.76 15.88
C LEU A 44 -7.92 1.69 17.31
N HIS A 45 -7.02 1.66 18.28
CA HIS A 45 -7.35 1.64 19.70
C HIS A 45 -8.11 2.90 20.13
N GLU A 46 -7.65 4.10 19.76
CA GLU A 46 -8.35 5.36 20.06
C GLU A 46 -9.79 5.39 19.52
N LYS A 47 -10.04 4.70 18.41
CA LYS A 47 -11.38 4.63 17.78
C LYS A 47 -12.22 3.45 18.30
N GLY A 48 -11.71 2.66 19.23
CA GLY A 48 -12.38 1.48 19.77
C GLY A 48 -12.59 0.41 18.69
N ILE A 49 -11.61 0.22 17.81
CA ILE A 49 -11.59 -0.85 16.81
C ILE A 49 -10.68 -1.96 17.35
N ASN A 50 -11.21 -3.17 17.47
CA ASN A 50 -10.45 -4.34 17.89
C ASN A 50 -9.47 -4.76 16.80
N ILE A 51 -8.34 -5.36 17.21
CA ILE A 51 -7.34 -5.95 16.30
C ILE A 51 -7.16 -7.41 16.67
N GLU A 52 -7.27 -8.29 15.67
CA GLU A 52 -6.92 -9.71 15.75
C GLU A 52 -5.77 -9.96 14.76
N SER A 53 -4.56 -9.97 15.29
CA SER A 53 -3.33 -10.24 14.54
C SER A 53 -3.00 -11.72 14.47
N ASP A 54 -2.06 -12.07 13.60
CA ASP A 54 -1.63 -13.46 13.35
C ASP A 54 -2.80 -14.40 13.02
N PHE A 55 -3.86 -13.87 12.40
CA PHE A 55 -5.07 -14.57 12.03
C PHE A 55 -5.14 -14.74 10.51
N ALA A 56 -4.55 -15.81 10.02
CA ALA A 56 -4.61 -16.18 8.60
C ALA A 56 -5.90 -16.97 8.35
N ILE A 57 -6.85 -16.36 7.64
CA ILE A 57 -8.16 -16.98 7.36
C ILE A 57 -7.96 -18.23 6.48
N GLU A 58 -8.35 -19.38 6.97
CA GLU A 58 -8.45 -20.65 6.23
C GLU A 58 -9.83 -20.80 5.59
N GLN A 59 -10.89 -20.53 6.36
CA GLN A 59 -12.26 -20.76 5.96
C GLN A 59 -13.19 -19.62 6.36
N VAL A 60 -14.18 -19.37 5.52
CA VAL A 60 -15.34 -18.52 5.82
C VAL A 60 -16.57 -19.43 5.87
N ASP A 61 -17.15 -19.59 7.04
CA ASP A 61 -18.39 -20.33 7.26
C ASP A 61 -19.58 -19.35 7.20
N ASN A 62 -20.24 -19.32 6.07
CA ASN A 62 -21.39 -18.42 5.86
C ASN A 62 -22.66 -18.88 6.59
N GLU A 63 -22.79 -20.19 6.91
CA GLU A 63 -23.95 -20.71 7.60
C GLU A 63 -23.93 -20.32 9.07
N ASN A 64 -22.77 -20.48 9.71
CA ASN A 64 -22.55 -20.10 11.11
C ASN A 64 -22.04 -18.65 11.28
N LYS A 65 -21.80 -17.94 10.19
CA LYS A 65 -21.25 -16.57 10.17
C LYS A 65 -19.96 -16.44 10.98
N THR A 66 -19.00 -17.30 10.69
CA THR A 66 -17.73 -17.38 11.40
C THR A 66 -16.57 -17.47 10.41
N ILE A 67 -15.47 -16.78 10.70
CA ILE A 67 -14.19 -17.01 10.04
C ILE A 67 -13.32 -17.88 10.93
N VAL A 68 -12.57 -18.80 10.31
CA VAL A 68 -11.67 -19.74 10.99
C VAL A 68 -10.28 -19.58 10.44
N ASP A 69 -9.27 -19.53 11.32
CA ASP A 69 -7.87 -19.49 10.91
C ASP A 69 -7.26 -20.92 10.83
N TYR A 70 -6.06 -21.01 10.24
CA TYR A 70 -5.30 -22.29 10.18
C TYR A 70 -4.95 -22.88 11.55
N GLY A 71 -5.07 -22.10 12.62
CA GLY A 71 -4.87 -22.54 14.00
C GLY A 71 -6.16 -23.02 14.68
N GLY A 72 -7.30 -22.94 14.01
CA GLY A 72 -8.61 -23.29 14.53
C GLY A 72 -9.22 -22.22 15.44
N ARG A 73 -8.70 -20.97 15.44
CA ARG A 73 -9.38 -19.85 16.11
C ARG A 73 -10.58 -19.41 15.29
N GLU A 74 -11.66 -19.07 15.97
CA GLU A 74 -12.93 -18.68 15.35
C GLU A 74 -13.30 -17.24 15.74
N ILE A 75 -13.77 -16.46 14.76
CA ILE A 75 -14.30 -15.11 15.00
C ILE A 75 -15.70 -15.04 14.34
N PRO A 76 -16.76 -14.80 15.12
CA PRO A 76 -18.10 -14.62 14.59
C PRO A 76 -18.26 -13.23 13.95
N PHE A 77 -19.16 -13.11 12.98
CA PHE A 77 -19.48 -11.85 12.32
C PHE A 77 -20.96 -11.76 11.94
N ASP A 78 -21.53 -10.57 11.97
CA ASP A 78 -22.79 -10.26 11.31
C ASP A 78 -22.57 -9.87 9.85
N ILE A 79 -21.49 -9.06 9.62
CA ILE A 79 -21.04 -8.61 8.30
C ILE A 79 -19.53 -8.83 8.21
N LEU A 80 -19.09 -9.55 7.19
CA LEU A 80 -17.68 -9.72 6.86
C LEU A 80 -17.35 -8.89 5.62
N VAL A 81 -16.31 -8.05 5.75
CA VAL A 81 -15.69 -7.37 4.61
C VAL A 81 -14.27 -7.91 4.48
N THR A 82 -14.01 -8.66 3.44
CA THR A 82 -12.71 -9.31 3.23
C THR A 82 -12.20 -9.10 1.81
N VAL A 83 -10.90 -9.16 1.66
CA VAL A 83 -10.23 -9.19 0.37
C VAL A 83 -9.68 -10.60 0.18
N PRO A 84 -10.07 -11.33 -0.88
CA PRO A 84 -9.52 -12.64 -1.15
C PRO A 84 -8.01 -12.57 -1.46
N THR A 85 -7.34 -13.71 -1.37
CA THR A 85 -5.90 -13.80 -1.70
C THR A 85 -5.65 -13.30 -3.11
N ASN A 86 -4.80 -12.28 -3.21
CA ASN A 86 -4.40 -11.73 -4.49
C ASN A 86 -3.45 -12.68 -5.21
N LYS A 87 -3.68 -12.87 -6.49
CA LYS A 87 -2.81 -13.63 -7.41
C LYS A 87 -2.59 -12.82 -8.67
N GLY A 88 -1.51 -13.11 -9.37
CA GLY A 88 -1.30 -12.59 -10.71
C GLY A 88 -2.37 -13.10 -11.69
N ASP A 89 -2.52 -12.40 -12.81
CA ASP A 89 -3.52 -12.75 -13.83
C ASP A 89 -3.27 -14.13 -14.43
N ALA A 90 -4.32 -14.82 -14.83
CA ALA A 90 -4.25 -16.13 -15.49
C ALA A 90 -3.47 -16.10 -16.82
N LEU A 91 -3.25 -14.92 -17.43
CA LEU A 91 -2.35 -14.77 -18.57
C LEU A 91 -0.91 -15.16 -18.20
N ILE A 92 -0.46 -14.81 -17.00
CA ILE A 92 0.90 -15.11 -16.53
C ILE A 92 1.09 -16.63 -16.38
N GLU A 93 0.10 -17.32 -15.79
CA GLU A 93 0.10 -18.79 -15.73
C GLU A 93 0.15 -19.44 -17.12
N ARG A 94 -0.74 -18.99 -18.02
CA ARG A 94 -0.80 -19.52 -19.41
C ARG A 94 0.48 -19.27 -20.20
N SER A 95 1.23 -18.23 -19.87
CA SER A 95 2.52 -17.92 -20.52
C SER A 95 3.70 -18.67 -19.92
N GLY A 96 3.49 -19.38 -18.79
CA GLY A 96 4.56 -20.09 -18.09
C GLY A 96 5.58 -19.17 -17.41
N MET A 97 5.21 -17.91 -17.15
CA MET A 97 6.12 -16.89 -16.59
C MET A 97 5.95 -16.69 -15.08
N GLY A 98 4.94 -17.30 -14.47
CA GLY A 98 4.53 -17.03 -13.09
C GLY A 98 5.22 -17.89 -12.05
N ASP A 99 5.33 -17.35 -10.83
CA ASP A 99 5.56 -18.12 -9.62
C ASP A 99 4.27 -18.82 -9.13
N ASP A 100 4.28 -19.43 -7.95
CA ASP A 100 3.15 -20.19 -7.37
C ASP A 100 1.87 -19.34 -7.18
N LEU A 101 2.01 -18.02 -7.13
CA LEU A 101 0.90 -17.05 -7.05
C LEU A 101 0.64 -16.32 -8.36
N ASN A 102 1.20 -16.78 -9.46
CA ASN A 102 1.10 -16.17 -10.79
C ASN A 102 1.70 -14.76 -10.89
N TYR A 103 2.66 -14.39 -10.06
CA TYR A 103 3.46 -13.19 -10.25
C TYR A 103 4.71 -13.51 -11.05
N VAL A 104 5.10 -12.60 -11.94
CA VAL A 104 6.33 -12.77 -12.73
C VAL A 104 7.55 -12.49 -11.85
N PRO A 105 8.50 -13.45 -11.72
CA PRO A 105 9.78 -13.21 -11.04
C PRO A 105 10.54 -12.06 -11.68
N THR A 106 10.72 -10.97 -10.93
CA THR A 106 11.20 -9.68 -11.44
C THR A 106 12.39 -9.18 -10.62
N ASN A 107 13.38 -8.59 -11.28
CA ASN A 107 14.45 -7.86 -10.61
C ASN A 107 13.87 -6.58 -10.00
N LYS A 108 13.98 -6.44 -8.69
CA LYS A 108 13.35 -5.36 -7.94
C LYS A 108 13.90 -3.97 -8.21
N ALA A 109 15.08 -3.85 -8.82
CA ALA A 109 15.73 -2.57 -9.10
C ALA A 109 15.65 -2.17 -10.58
N THR A 110 15.72 -3.13 -11.50
CA THR A 110 15.65 -2.88 -12.95
C THR A 110 14.26 -3.07 -13.52
N LEU A 111 13.35 -3.77 -12.81
CA LEU A 111 12.01 -4.16 -13.26
C LEU A 111 11.98 -5.11 -14.47
N GLN A 112 13.11 -5.74 -14.79
CA GLN A 112 13.23 -6.77 -15.82
C GLN A 112 12.87 -8.15 -15.23
N SER A 113 12.21 -9.00 -16.00
CA SER A 113 11.99 -10.39 -15.63
C SER A 113 13.34 -11.08 -15.38
N LYS A 114 13.41 -11.97 -14.38
CA LYS A 114 14.61 -12.75 -14.07
C LYS A 114 14.88 -13.83 -15.11
N ASP A 115 13.82 -14.31 -15.78
CA ASP A 115 13.89 -15.45 -16.67
C ASP A 115 13.87 -15.04 -18.15
N TYR A 116 13.34 -13.84 -18.48
CA TYR A 116 13.16 -13.39 -19.84
C TYR A 116 13.72 -11.97 -20.01
N ALA A 117 14.88 -11.84 -20.65
CA ALA A 117 15.58 -10.57 -20.82
C ALA A 117 14.79 -9.50 -21.63
N ASN A 118 13.84 -9.91 -22.43
CA ASN A 118 12.97 -9.01 -23.24
C ASN A 118 11.61 -8.73 -22.59
N VAL A 119 11.41 -9.15 -21.33
CA VAL A 119 10.17 -8.93 -20.59
C VAL A 119 10.45 -8.02 -19.41
N PHE A 120 9.64 -6.99 -19.28
CA PHE A 120 9.67 -6.02 -18.18
C PHE A 120 8.32 -6.02 -17.48
N VAL A 121 8.30 -5.87 -16.16
CA VAL A 121 7.09 -6.09 -15.35
C VAL A 121 6.98 -5.03 -14.25
N ILE A 122 5.80 -4.44 -14.13
CA ILE A 122 5.47 -3.46 -13.08
C ILE A 122 4.12 -3.76 -12.44
N GLY A 123 3.86 -3.13 -11.32
CA GLY A 123 2.59 -3.19 -10.59
C GLY A 123 2.24 -4.59 -10.14
N ASP A 124 0.96 -4.92 -10.21
CA ASP A 124 0.38 -6.14 -9.67
C ASP A 124 0.83 -7.43 -10.37
N ALA A 125 1.46 -7.34 -11.53
CA ALA A 125 1.97 -8.49 -12.24
C ALA A 125 3.34 -8.99 -11.71
N SER A 126 4.10 -8.14 -11.01
CA SER A 126 5.44 -8.45 -10.51
C SER A 126 5.42 -9.10 -9.13
N ASN A 127 6.45 -9.89 -8.80
CA ASN A 127 6.65 -10.43 -7.45
C ASN A 127 7.62 -9.60 -6.59
N ILE A 128 7.93 -8.37 -7.00
CA ILE A 128 8.83 -7.51 -6.21
C ILE A 128 8.19 -7.13 -4.86
N PRO A 129 9.00 -6.92 -3.80
CA PRO A 129 8.52 -6.62 -2.46
C PRO A 129 8.14 -5.14 -2.28
N ALA A 130 7.55 -4.52 -3.33
CA ALA A 130 7.01 -3.18 -3.28
C ALA A 130 5.50 -3.20 -2.98
N SER A 131 4.98 -2.09 -2.50
CA SER A 131 3.54 -1.93 -2.32
C SER A 131 2.81 -2.00 -3.66
N LYS A 132 1.78 -2.84 -3.77
CA LYS A 132 0.97 -2.96 -4.98
C LYS A 132 -0.11 -1.87 -5.00
N ALA A 133 0.33 -0.64 -5.32
CA ALA A 133 -0.52 0.55 -5.40
C ALA A 133 -0.29 1.28 -6.73
N GLY A 134 -1.33 1.94 -7.23
CA GLY A 134 -1.25 2.65 -8.52
C GLY A 134 -0.17 3.74 -8.55
N SER A 135 0.09 4.41 -7.42
CA SER A 135 1.19 5.39 -7.31
C SER A 135 2.56 4.73 -7.43
N VAL A 136 2.73 3.54 -6.86
CA VAL A 136 3.98 2.76 -6.95
C VAL A 136 4.21 2.29 -8.37
N ALA A 137 3.18 1.72 -9.02
CA ALA A 137 3.26 1.32 -10.43
C ALA A 137 3.62 2.50 -11.34
N HIS A 138 3.23 3.74 -10.98
CA HIS A 138 3.64 4.94 -11.70
C HIS A 138 5.13 5.24 -11.53
N PHE A 139 5.68 5.15 -10.31
CA PHE A 139 7.11 5.27 -10.05
C PHE A 139 7.92 4.19 -10.77
N GLU A 140 7.42 2.96 -10.74
CA GLU A 140 8.00 1.86 -11.51
C GLU A 140 8.02 2.16 -13.00
N ALA A 141 6.95 2.73 -13.56
CA ALA A 141 6.84 3.07 -14.97
C ALA A 141 7.87 4.13 -15.41
N GLU A 142 8.22 5.08 -14.56
CA GLU A 142 9.27 6.07 -14.83
C GLU A 142 10.64 5.38 -15.01
N ILE A 143 11.04 4.56 -14.05
CA ILE A 143 12.31 3.78 -14.10
C ILE A 143 12.29 2.78 -15.26
N LEU A 144 11.16 2.10 -15.46
CA LEU A 144 10.99 1.14 -16.54
C LEU A 144 11.18 1.77 -17.91
N THR A 145 10.64 2.98 -18.12
CA THR A 145 10.75 3.69 -19.41
C THR A 145 12.21 3.92 -19.77
N GLU A 146 13.02 4.36 -18.82
CA GLU A 146 14.46 4.52 -19.05
C GLU A 146 15.15 3.19 -19.35
N ASN A 147 14.84 2.15 -18.58
CA ASN A 147 15.44 0.83 -18.75
C ASN A 147 15.06 0.17 -20.09
N ILE A 148 13.83 0.35 -20.57
CA ILE A 148 13.46 -0.11 -21.92
C ILE A 148 14.29 0.61 -22.99
N LEU A 149 14.47 1.92 -22.87
CA LEU A 149 15.29 2.68 -23.82
C LEU A 149 16.76 2.24 -23.83
N LEU A 150 17.33 1.93 -22.66
CA LEU A 150 18.68 1.37 -22.55
C LEU A 150 18.75 -0.02 -23.17
N TYR A 151 17.78 -0.88 -22.87
CA TYR A 151 17.70 -2.22 -23.44
C TYR A 151 17.66 -2.22 -24.97
N VAL A 152 16.83 -1.37 -25.58
CA VAL A 152 16.72 -1.24 -27.04
C VAL A 152 18.04 -0.77 -27.69
N LYS A 153 18.85 0.03 -26.97
CA LYS A 153 20.17 0.48 -27.40
C LYS A 153 21.28 -0.55 -27.16
N GLY A 154 21.02 -1.63 -26.45
CA GLY A 154 22.02 -2.59 -26.01
C GLY A 154 22.92 -2.08 -24.89
N GLU A 155 22.47 -1.09 -24.14
CA GLU A 155 23.17 -0.50 -23.01
C GLU A 155 22.80 -1.20 -21.70
N PRO A 156 23.66 -1.22 -20.65
CA PRO A 156 23.35 -1.77 -19.35
C PRO A 156 22.15 -1.08 -18.71
N LEU A 157 21.28 -1.87 -18.09
CA LEU A 157 20.13 -1.35 -17.33
C LEU A 157 20.61 -0.66 -16.04
N LYS A 158 19.87 0.34 -15.61
CA LYS A 158 20.08 1.02 -14.34
C LYS A 158 19.29 0.33 -13.21
N GLU A 159 19.94 0.11 -12.09
CA GLU A 159 19.35 -0.44 -10.87
C GLU A 159 18.87 0.68 -9.94
N GLU A 160 17.81 1.38 -10.34
CA GLU A 160 17.41 2.62 -9.67
C GLU A 160 16.13 2.49 -8.82
N PHE A 161 15.21 1.56 -9.12
CA PHE A 161 14.00 1.45 -8.32
C PHE A 161 14.32 0.95 -6.91
N ASP A 162 13.98 1.74 -5.91
CA ASP A 162 14.26 1.49 -4.49
C ASP A 162 13.06 0.99 -3.69
N GLY A 163 11.91 0.75 -4.35
CA GLY A 163 10.66 0.33 -3.71
C GLY A 163 9.87 1.47 -3.09
N HIS A 164 10.10 2.71 -3.54
CA HIS A 164 9.39 3.88 -3.04
C HIS A 164 7.89 3.70 -3.08
N ALA A 165 7.25 3.90 -1.94
CA ALA A 165 5.81 3.88 -1.76
C ALA A 165 5.37 5.08 -0.91
N ASN A 166 4.45 5.85 -1.45
CA ASN A 166 3.84 7.01 -0.81
C ASN A 166 2.32 6.81 -0.79
N CYS A 167 1.74 6.64 0.39
CA CYS A 167 0.33 6.27 0.52
C CYS A 167 -0.40 7.12 1.54
N PHE A 168 -1.56 7.65 1.14
CA PHE A 168 -2.53 8.24 2.05
C PHE A 168 -3.48 7.17 2.60
N ILE A 169 -3.65 7.15 3.90
CA ILE A 169 -4.59 6.26 4.59
C ILE A 169 -5.65 7.14 5.27
N GLU A 170 -6.89 7.10 4.78
CA GLU A 170 -8.01 7.77 5.44
C GLU A 170 -8.25 7.20 6.83
N THR A 171 -8.34 8.08 7.82
CA THR A 171 -8.54 7.72 9.22
C THR A 171 -9.92 8.12 9.75
N GLY A 172 -10.76 8.67 8.85
CA GLY A 172 -12.11 9.14 9.18
C GLY A 172 -12.13 10.57 9.74
N GLY A 173 -13.32 11.15 9.85
CA GLY A 173 -13.50 12.51 10.37
C GLY A 173 -12.81 13.61 9.54
N GLY A 174 -12.58 13.38 8.25
CA GLY A 174 -11.89 14.34 7.37
C GLY A 174 -10.39 14.43 7.66
N LYS A 175 -9.77 13.36 8.10
CA LYS A 175 -8.34 13.25 8.33
C LYS A 175 -7.75 12.03 7.64
N ALA A 176 -6.46 12.11 7.32
CA ALA A 176 -5.68 11.01 6.77
C ALA A 176 -4.28 10.99 7.36
N LEU A 177 -3.67 9.82 7.36
CA LEU A 177 -2.27 9.59 7.62
C LEU A 177 -1.55 9.49 6.29
N LEU A 178 -0.33 10.02 6.19
CA LEU A 178 0.54 9.87 5.03
C LEU A 178 1.75 9.05 5.45
N ILE A 179 1.99 7.94 4.76
CA ILE A 179 3.19 7.11 4.93
C ILE A 179 4.06 7.21 3.68
N ASP A 180 5.37 7.22 3.90
CA ASP A 180 6.37 7.30 2.85
C ASP A 180 7.58 6.46 3.25
N PHE A 181 7.90 5.42 2.45
CA PHE A 181 8.90 4.42 2.77
C PHE A 181 9.44 3.75 1.50
N ASN A 182 10.52 2.97 1.64
CA ASN A 182 11.05 2.15 0.56
C ASN A 182 11.52 0.78 1.07
N TYR A 183 12.36 0.06 0.30
CA TYR A 183 12.85 -1.27 0.70
C TYR A 183 13.66 -1.24 2.00
N THR A 184 14.42 -0.17 2.23
CA THR A 184 15.41 -0.07 3.30
C THR A 184 15.02 0.86 4.44
N HIS A 185 14.12 1.82 4.17
CA HIS A 185 13.73 2.82 5.17
C HIS A 185 12.29 2.62 5.63
N GLU A 186 12.12 2.62 6.94
CA GLU A 186 10.81 2.65 7.59
C GLU A 186 10.11 3.99 7.36
N PRO A 187 8.77 4.03 7.37
CA PRO A 187 8.06 5.30 7.44
C PRO A 187 8.37 5.99 8.77
N VAL A 188 8.69 7.28 8.70
CA VAL A 188 9.03 8.10 9.87
C VAL A 188 8.24 9.40 9.86
N GLU A 189 8.16 10.06 11.01
CA GLU A 189 7.56 11.39 11.09
C GLU A 189 8.36 12.41 10.29
N GLY A 190 7.65 13.46 9.85
CA GLY A 190 8.28 14.52 9.08
C GLY A 190 7.28 15.40 8.34
N SER A 191 7.78 16.13 7.34
CA SER A 191 7.00 16.97 6.46
C SER A 191 7.26 16.64 4.99
N PHE A 192 6.23 16.72 4.16
CA PHE A 192 6.29 16.35 2.75
C PHE A 192 5.62 17.43 1.87
N PRO A 193 6.12 17.74 0.67
CA PRO A 193 7.35 17.20 0.06
C PRO A 193 8.64 17.90 0.52
N PHE A 194 8.55 18.99 1.30
CA PHE A 194 9.70 19.82 1.71
C PHE A 194 9.99 19.70 3.20
N ALA A 195 11.26 19.69 3.54
CA ALA A 195 11.73 19.70 4.93
C ALA A 195 11.21 20.94 5.68
N GLY A 196 10.53 20.71 6.80
CA GLY A 196 10.10 21.75 7.74
C GLY A 196 8.92 22.62 7.29
N ILE A 197 8.69 22.81 6.00
CA ILE A 197 7.65 23.68 5.45
C ILE A 197 6.60 22.95 4.59
N GLY A 198 6.79 21.67 4.34
CA GLY A 198 5.82 20.88 3.59
C GLY A 198 4.46 20.85 4.31
N PRO A 199 3.35 21.04 3.57
CA PRO A 199 2.02 21.12 4.18
C PRO A 199 1.52 19.77 4.70
N LEU A 200 2.04 18.67 4.16
CA LEU A 200 1.64 17.31 4.52
C LEU A 200 2.51 16.78 5.66
N ARG A 201 1.92 16.01 6.55
CA ARG A 201 2.60 15.39 7.70
C ARG A 201 2.80 13.91 7.46
N LEU A 202 4.06 13.49 7.52
CA LEU A 202 4.41 12.06 7.44
C LEU A 202 4.12 11.39 8.78
N LEU A 203 3.59 10.18 8.72
CA LEU A 203 3.26 9.29 9.84
C LEU A 203 2.41 9.95 10.93
N LYS A 204 1.66 10.99 10.57
CA LYS A 204 0.81 11.75 11.49
C LYS A 204 -0.55 12.06 10.85
N GLU A 205 -1.62 11.83 11.63
CA GLU A 205 -2.98 12.15 11.22
C GLU A 205 -3.17 13.66 11.04
N SER A 206 -3.66 14.10 9.88
CA SER A 206 -3.97 15.52 9.65
C SER A 206 -5.08 15.74 8.63
N ARG A 207 -5.75 16.91 8.73
CA ARG A 207 -6.72 17.36 7.71
C ARG A 207 -6.04 17.72 6.40
N MET A 208 -4.79 18.22 6.45
CA MET A 208 -4.05 18.54 5.23
C MET A 208 -3.72 17.29 4.42
N ASN A 209 -3.41 16.17 5.07
CA ASN A 209 -3.24 14.89 4.40
C ASN A 209 -4.53 14.44 3.70
N HIS A 210 -5.69 14.59 4.35
CA HIS A 210 -6.98 14.31 3.72
C HIS A 210 -7.21 15.17 2.48
N MET A 211 -6.98 16.48 2.57
CA MET A 211 -7.07 17.38 1.42
C MET A 211 -6.08 17.00 0.32
N GLY A 212 -4.87 16.59 0.70
CA GLY A 212 -3.86 16.07 -0.24
C GLY A 212 -4.36 14.83 -0.98
N LYS A 213 -4.98 13.88 -0.28
CA LYS A 213 -5.60 12.70 -0.89
C LYS A 213 -6.72 13.07 -1.87
N LEU A 214 -7.59 13.99 -1.52
CA LEU A 214 -8.66 14.44 -2.43
C LEU A 214 -8.09 15.12 -3.68
N ALA A 215 -7.06 15.98 -3.51
CA ALA A 215 -6.38 16.64 -4.61
C ALA A 215 -5.65 15.63 -5.52
N PHE A 216 -5.12 14.55 -4.95
CA PHE A 216 -4.42 13.50 -5.68
C PHE A 216 -5.29 12.87 -6.77
N ARG A 217 -6.61 12.75 -6.57
CA ARG A 217 -7.54 12.27 -7.60
C ARG A 217 -7.44 13.11 -8.89
N TRP A 218 -7.42 14.44 -8.75
CA TRP A 218 -7.29 15.34 -9.88
C TRP A 218 -5.89 15.25 -10.52
N ILE A 219 -4.85 15.20 -9.69
CA ILE A 219 -3.44 15.06 -10.11
C ILE A 219 -3.27 13.77 -10.91
N TYR A 220 -3.80 12.66 -10.42
CA TYR A 220 -3.73 11.37 -11.08
C TYR A 220 -4.28 11.42 -12.51
N TRP A 221 -5.50 11.92 -12.69
CA TRP A 221 -6.15 11.97 -14.00
C TRP A 221 -5.58 13.02 -14.95
N ASN A 222 -5.10 14.14 -14.45
CA ASN A 222 -4.74 15.30 -15.26
C ASN A 222 -3.23 15.49 -15.43
N VAL A 223 -2.42 14.86 -14.59
CA VAL A 223 -0.96 14.98 -14.61
C VAL A 223 -0.33 13.60 -14.84
N LEU A 224 -0.48 12.67 -13.91
CA LEU A 224 0.24 11.40 -13.92
C LEU A 224 -0.11 10.52 -15.14
N LEU A 225 -1.39 10.31 -15.44
CA LEU A 225 -1.81 9.50 -16.60
C LEU A 225 -1.44 10.13 -17.95
N LYS A 226 -1.01 11.38 -17.96
CA LYS A 226 -0.48 12.05 -19.16
C LYS A 226 1.04 11.94 -19.29
N GLY A 227 1.70 11.17 -18.39
CA GLY A 227 3.15 11.05 -18.38
C GLY A 227 3.87 12.32 -17.92
N THR A 228 3.18 13.22 -17.21
CA THR A 228 3.78 14.46 -16.70
C THR A 228 4.23 14.23 -15.25
N HIS A 229 5.47 14.59 -14.95
CA HIS A 229 6.01 14.48 -13.59
C HIS A 229 5.32 15.44 -12.62
N ILE A 230 5.11 14.98 -11.39
CA ILE A 230 4.71 15.85 -10.29
C ILE A 230 5.98 16.55 -9.79
N PRO A 231 6.00 17.89 -9.77
CA PRO A 231 7.13 18.60 -9.20
C PRO A 231 7.42 18.16 -7.77
N PHE A 232 8.70 17.92 -7.46
CA PHE A 232 9.20 17.53 -6.12
C PHE A 232 8.77 16.14 -5.62
N VAL A 233 8.18 15.32 -6.47
CA VAL A 233 7.92 13.89 -6.20
C VAL A 233 8.79 13.08 -7.14
N SER A 234 9.64 12.22 -6.60
CA SER A 234 10.56 11.37 -7.36
C SER A 234 10.11 9.91 -7.33
N ALA A 235 10.45 9.16 -8.38
CA ALA A 235 10.27 7.72 -8.45
C ALA A 235 11.07 6.96 -7.37
N THR A 236 12.16 7.56 -6.88
CA THR A 236 12.94 7.08 -5.73
C THR A 236 12.65 7.94 -4.50
N MET A 237 12.69 7.32 -3.31
CA MET A 237 12.35 7.99 -2.07
C MET A 237 13.37 9.08 -1.69
N SER A 238 12.90 10.28 -1.43
CA SER A 238 13.71 11.35 -0.83
C SER A 238 13.71 11.25 0.69
N GLU A 239 14.87 11.42 1.32
CA GLU A 239 15.02 11.52 2.78
C GLU A 239 14.71 12.92 3.31
N SER A 240 14.56 13.90 2.41
CA SER A 240 14.29 15.30 2.79
C SER A 240 12.99 15.42 3.58
N GLY A 241 13.07 16.10 4.72
CA GLY A 241 11.92 16.34 5.60
C GLY A 241 11.55 15.19 6.54
N LYS A 242 12.29 14.08 6.52
CA LYS A 242 12.12 12.91 7.38
C LYS A 242 13.01 13.00 8.62
N HIS A 243 12.47 12.59 9.77
CA HIS A 243 13.20 12.61 11.05
C HIS A 243 13.59 11.17 11.40
N TYR A 244 14.82 10.79 11.02
CA TYR A 244 15.44 9.54 11.46
C TYR A 244 16.10 9.77 12.82
N ASN A 245 15.56 9.11 13.86
CA ASN A 245 16.16 9.10 15.21
C ASN A 245 17.12 7.93 15.34
#